data_84ebd12df7987f44fd63e94edfa72a69
#
_entry.id   84ebd12df7987f44fd63e94edfa72a69
#
_cell.length_a   1.000
_cell.length_b   1.000
_cell.length_c   1.000
_cell.angle_alpha   90.00
_cell.angle_beta   90.00
_cell.angle_gamma   90.00
#
_symmetry.space_group_name_H-M   'P 1'
#
loop_
_entity.id
_entity.type
_entity.pdbx_description
1 polymer ?
#
loop_
_entity_poly.entity_id
_entity_poly.type
_entity_poly.pdbx_seq_one_letter_code
_entity_poly.pdbx_strand_id
1 'polypeptide(L)'
;PVCTSSDPRDNRMRCSGLIETEGLRILIDCGPDFREQMIRLNDFKPLDGVLITHEHYDHVGGLDDLRPFCRFRDVPVYAEQYTAERLRQRIPYCFAEHLYPGVPRITLEEIVPGSPFIIGNPEGNKVEVTPLRVMHGKLPILGYRIGKMAWITDMLTMPGAEYDLLQG
;
A
#
# COMPACT_ATOMS: atom_id res chain seq x y z
N PRO A 1 -12.97 27.40 -4.82
CA PRO A 1 -11.99 26.30 -4.58
C PRO A 1 -12.64 24.93 -4.80
N VAL A 2 -11.88 23.95 -5.24
CA VAL A 2 -12.37 22.59 -5.57
C VAL A 2 -13.15 21.96 -4.40
N CYS A 3 -12.66 22.12 -3.16
CA CYS A 3 -13.30 21.55 -1.96
C CYS A 3 -14.71 22.06 -1.67
N THR A 4 -15.15 23.14 -2.30
CA THR A 4 -16.51 23.73 -2.15
C THR A 4 -17.31 23.67 -3.45
N SER A 5 -16.80 22.93 -4.45
CA SER A 5 -17.48 22.74 -5.73
C SER A 5 -18.72 21.86 -5.57
N SER A 6 -19.77 22.18 -6.31
CA SER A 6 -20.95 21.32 -6.44
C SER A 6 -20.80 20.25 -7.53
N ASP A 7 -19.70 20.27 -8.29
CA ASP A 7 -19.43 19.26 -9.31
C ASP A 7 -18.94 17.96 -8.63
N PRO A 8 -19.65 16.83 -8.78
CA PRO A 8 -19.27 15.57 -8.16
C PRO A 8 -17.89 15.04 -8.61
N ARG A 9 -17.37 15.49 -9.77
CA ARG A 9 -16.04 15.14 -10.26
C ARG A 9 -14.92 15.79 -9.44
N ASP A 10 -15.21 16.83 -8.69
CA ASP A 10 -14.28 17.49 -7.78
C ASP A 10 -14.21 16.80 -6.40
N ASN A 11 -15.15 15.88 -6.11
CA ASN A 11 -15.17 15.12 -4.87
C ASN A 11 -14.24 13.91 -5.00
N ARG A 12 -13.00 14.08 -4.54
CA ARG A 12 -11.94 13.08 -4.63
C ARG A 12 -11.52 12.61 -3.25
N MET A 13 -11.22 11.32 -3.17
CA MET A 13 -10.56 10.71 -2.02
C MET A 13 -9.05 10.72 -2.21
N ARG A 14 -8.31 10.49 -1.14
CA ARG A 14 -6.85 10.41 -1.15
C ARG A 14 -6.37 9.25 -2.03
N CYS A 15 -5.15 9.38 -2.50
CA CYS A 15 -4.57 8.45 -3.46
C CYS A 15 -4.42 7.05 -2.83
N SER A 16 -4.94 6.05 -3.54
CA SER A 16 -4.78 4.64 -3.23
C SER A 16 -5.11 3.84 -4.48
N GLY A 17 -4.52 2.67 -4.66
CA GLY A 17 -4.77 1.79 -5.81
C GLY A 17 -5.11 0.38 -5.36
N LEU A 18 -6.15 -0.21 -5.94
CA LEU A 18 -6.44 -1.63 -5.80
C LEU A 18 -6.18 -2.32 -7.13
N ILE A 19 -5.24 -3.26 -7.13
CA ILE A 19 -4.79 -3.98 -8.32
C ILE A 19 -5.27 -5.41 -8.22
N GLU A 20 -5.95 -5.87 -9.25
CA GLU A 20 -6.31 -7.27 -9.42
C GLU A 20 -5.55 -7.85 -10.62
N THR A 21 -4.64 -8.77 -10.35
CA THR A 21 -3.77 -9.38 -11.36
C THR A 21 -3.38 -10.79 -10.95
N GLU A 22 -3.27 -11.72 -11.90
CA GLU A 22 -2.84 -13.10 -11.68
C GLU A 22 -3.60 -13.81 -10.54
N GLY A 23 -4.88 -13.46 -10.34
CA GLY A 23 -5.68 -14.00 -9.24
C GLY A 23 -5.33 -13.46 -7.85
N LEU A 24 -4.55 -12.40 -7.79
CA LEU A 24 -4.16 -11.69 -6.57
C LEU A 24 -4.84 -10.33 -6.48
N ARG A 25 -4.98 -9.86 -5.25
CA ARG A 25 -5.59 -8.58 -4.93
C ARG A 25 -4.67 -7.77 -4.01
N ILE A 26 -4.07 -6.72 -4.57
CA ILE A 26 -2.99 -5.94 -3.94
C ILE A 26 -3.45 -4.50 -3.80
N LEU A 27 -3.41 -3.99 -2.57
CA LEU A 27 -3.67 -2.58 -2.27
C LEU A 27 -2.34 -1.81 -2.31
N ILE A 28 -2.32 -0.63 -2.92
CA ILE A 28 -1.21 0.33 -2.81
C ILE A 28 -1.71 1.52 -2.02
N ASP A 29 -1.05 1.79 -0.91
CA ASP A 29 -1.39 2.76 0.13
C ASP A 29 -2.77 2.54 0.76
N CYS A 30 -2.83 2.75 2.05
CA CYS A 30 -4.02 2.60 2.87
C CYS A 30 -4.24 3.89 3.67
N GLY A 31 -4.66 4.93 2.96
CA GLY A 31 -4.95 6.25 3.53
C GLY A 31 -6.24 6.28 4.35
N PRO A 32 -6.55 7.40 5.02
CA PRO A 32 -7.70 7.53 5.91
C PRO A 32 -9.06 7.38 5.21
N ASP A 33 -9.09 7.45 3.87
CA ASP A 33 -10.32 7.25 3.08
C ASP A 33 -10.54 5.77 2.71
N PHE A 34 -9.62 4.85 3.08
CA PHE A 34 -9.66 3.43 2.70
C PHE A 34 -11.01 2.77 3.01
N ARG A 35 -11.55 3.00 4.21
CA ARG A 35 -12.86 2.46 4.59
C ARG A 35 -13.96 2.89 3.63
N GLU A 36 -14.03 4.17 3.31
CA GLU A 36 -15.03 4.72 2.39
C GLU A 36 -14.81 4.22 0.95
N GLN A 37 -13.56 4.10 0.52
CA GLN A 37 -13.19 3.54 -0.78
C GLN A 37 -13.71 2.10 -0.92
N MET A 38 -13.51 1.26 0.11
CA MET A 38 -13.97 -0.13 0.10
C MET A 38 -15.49 -0.26 0.17
N ILE A 39 -16.18 0.62 0.92
CA ILE A 39 -17.65 0.67 0.96
C ILE A 39 -18.20 1.03 -0.43
N ARG A 40 -17.63 2.02 -1.11
CA ARG A 40 -18.07 2.42 -2.46
C ARG A 40 -17.79 1.35 -3.51
N LEU A 41 -16.67 0.65 -3.39
CA LEU A 41 -16.36 -0.48 -4.25
C LEU A 41 -17.36 -1.64 -4.08
N ASN A 42 -17.95 -1.76 -2.90
CA ASN A 42 -18.92 -2.81 -2.53
C ASN A 42 -18.42 -4.24 -2.86
N ASP A 43 -17.11 -4.47 -2.71
CA ASP A 43 -16.47 -5.75 -3.04
C ASP A 43 -15.50 -6.15 -1.92
N PHE A 44 -16.03 -6.89 -0.94
CA PHE A 44 -15.32 -7.31 0.25
C PHE A 44 -14.70 -8.70 0.06
N LYS A 45 -13.49 -8.73 -0.47
CA LYS A 45 -12.67 -9.94 -0.72
C LYS A 45 -11.33 -9.85 0.03
N PRO A 46 -10.60 -10.97 0.18
CA PRO A 46 -9.26 -10.96 0.77
C PRO A 46 -8.32 -9.97 0.07
N LEU A 47 -7.39 -9.42 0.82
CA LEU A 47 -6.21 -8.73 0.31
C LEU A 47 -5.00 -9.66 0.41
N ASP A 48 -4.24 -9.78 -0.66
CA ASP A 48 -3.04 -10.61 -0.73
C ASP A 48 -1.78 -9.85 -0.33
N GLY A 49 -1.85 -8.52 -0.35
CA GLY A 49 -0.79 -7.64 0.09
C GLY A 49 -1.22 -6.19 0.12
N VAL A 50 -0.55 -5.42 0.97
CA VAL A 50 -0.63 -3.95 1.00
C VAL A 50 0.77 -3.41 0.80
N LEU A 51 0.97 -2.63 -0.25
CA LEU A 51 2.24 -1.98 -0.58
C LEU A 51 2.20 -0.55 -0.07
N ILE A 52 3.12 -0.15 0.78
CA ILE A 52 3.18 1.21 1.32
C ILE A 52 4.29 1.98 0.63
N THR A 53 3.93 3.12 0.02
CA THR A 53 4.90 3.99 -0.65
C THR A 53 5.75 4.77 0.33
N HIS A 54 5.14 5.33 1.38
CA HIS A 54 5.80 6.08 2.45
C HIS A 54 4.89 6.33 3.65
N GLU A 55 5.42 6.91 4.73
CA GLU A 55 4.76 7.01 6.03
C GLU A 55 3.81 8.22 6.21
N HIS A 56 3.58 9.06 5.20
CA HIS A 56 2.66 10.18 5.33
C HIS A 56 1.24 9.70 5.63
N TYR A 57 0.51 10.48 6.43
CA TYR A 57 -0.79 10.08 6.97
C TYR A 57 -1.83 9.75 5.89
N ASP A 58 -1.82 10.49 4.81
CA ASP A 58 -2.73 10.30 3.67
C ASP A 58 -2.47 8.99 2.90
N HIS A 59 -1.32 8.32 3.15
CA HIS A 59 -0.97 7.01 2.59
C HIS A 59 -1.11 5.85 3.58
N VAL A 60 -1.09 6.12 4.90
CA VAL A 60 -1.08 5.04 5.92
C VAL A 60 -2.15 5.19 7.00
N GLY A 61 -2.90 6.31 7.03
CA GLY A 61 -3.84 6.61 8.10
C GLY A 61 -5.04 5.67 8.23
N GLY A 62 -5.27 4.82 7.24
CA GLY A 62 -6.36 3.84 7.22
C GLY A 62 -5.94 2.40 7.56
N LEU A 63 -4.69 2.15 7.95
CA LEU A 63 -4.21 0.79 8.23
C LEU A 63 -5.03 0.06 9.31
N ASP A 64 -5.60 0.77 10.28
CA ASP A 64 -6.49 0.18 11.27
C ASP A 64 -7.79 -0.37 10.66
N ASP A 65 -8.24 0.21 9.56
CA ASP A 65 -9.42 -0.24 8.80
C ASP A 65 -9.16 -1.52 7.98
N LEU A 66 -7.94 -2.08 8.00
CA LEU A 66 -7.66 -3.43 7.49
C LEU A 66 -8.28 -4.55 8.36
N ARG A 67 -8.68 -4.22 9.59
CA ARG A 67 -9.25 -5.18 10.54
C ARG A 67 -10.36 -6.08 9.97
N PRO A 68 -11.35 -5.59 9.21
CA PRO A 68 -12.35 -6.47 8.59
C PRO A 68 -11.76 -7.51 7.62
N PHE A 69 -10.67 -7.19 6.95
CA PHE A 69 -9.99 -8.08 6.00
C PHE A 69 -9.20 -9.19 6.70
N CYS A 70 -8.78 -8.96 7.96
CA CYS A 70 -8.12 -9.96 8.79
C CYS A 70 -9.01 -11.14 9.19
N ARG A 71 -10.32 -11.08 8.90
CA ARG A 71 -11.22 -12.24 9.04
C ARG A 71 -10.89 -13.34 8.04
N PHE A 72 -10.31 -13.00 6.89
CA PHE A 72 -9.92 -13.98 5.89
C PHE A 72 -8.56 -14.60 6.23
N ARG A 73 -7.57 -13.77 6.53
CA ARG A 73 -6.20 -14.12 6.93
C ARG A 73 -5.49 -12.88 7.45
N ASP A 74 -4.31 -13.07 8.02
CA ASP A 74 -3.44 -11.94 8.35
C ASP A 74 -3.05 -11.20 7.07
N VAL A 75 -3.00 -9.87 7.13
CA VAL A 75 -2.76 -9.02 5.96
C VAL A 75 -1.28 -8.65 5.91
N PRO A 76 -0.52 -9.13 4.90
CA PRO A 76 0.86 -8.72 4.74
C PRO A 76 0.95 -7.27 4.24
N VAL A 77 1.76 -6.47 4.93
CA VAL A 77 2.05 -5.07 4.60
C VAL A 77 3.52 -4.95 4.30
N TYR A 78 3.84 -4.54 3.08
CA TYR A 78 5.20 -4.40 2.58
C TYR A 78 5.61 -2.94 2.62
N ALA A 79 6.73 -2.66 3.26
CA ALA A 79 7.25 -1.31 3.40
C ALA A 79 8.78 -1.30 3.45
N GLU A 80 9.40 -0.21 3.03
CA GLU A 80 10.83 -0.01 3.28
C GLU A 80 11.10 0.11 4.79
N GLN A 81 12.28 -0.29 5.24
CA GLN A 81 12.69 -0.31 6.66
C GLN A 81 12.29 0.97 7.39
N TYR A 82 12.65 2.14 6.88
CA TYR A 82 12.31 3.43 7.51
C TYR A 82 10.81 3.59 7.72
N THR A 83 10.00 3.30 6.69
CA THR A 83 8.54 3.36 6.76
C THR A 83 8.00 2.32 7.75
N ALA A 84 8.53 1.10 7.74
CA ALA A 84 8.16 0.04 8.66
C ALA A 84 8.38 0.43 10.12
N GLU A 85 9.52 1.05 10.44
CA GLU A 85 9.81 1.58 11.78
C GLU A 85 8.81 2.65 12.20
N ARG A 86 8.41 3.56 11.28
CA ARG A 86 7.39 4.60 11.54
C ARG A 86 6.01 3.99 11.77
N LEU A 87 5.64 2.95 11.04
CA LEU A 87 4.38 2.23 11.24
C LEU A 87 4.34 1.56 12.62
N ARG A 88 5.42 0.89 13.04
CA ARG A 88 5.52 0.31 14.39
C ARG A 88 5.34 1.36 15.49
N GLN A 89 5.85 2.56 15.28
CA GLN A 89 5.69 3.67 16.25
C GLN A 89 4.27 4.26 16.23
N ARG A 90 3.62 4.30 15.07
CA ARG A 90 2.30 4.93 14.89
C ARG A 90 1.15 4.07 15.41
N ILE A 91 1.20 2.76 15.14
CA ILE A 91 0.18 1.78 15.53
C ILE A 91 0.80 0.60 16.31
N PRO A 92 1.48 0.87 17.44
CA PRO A 92 2.27 -0.15 18.16
C PRO A 92 1.42 -1.32 18.63
N TYR A 93 0.13 -1.13 18.86
CA TYR A 93 -0.79 -2.16 19.29
C TYR A 93 -1.02 -3.25 18.22
N CYS A 94 -0.76 -2.96 16.93
CA CYS A 94 -0.83 -3.94 15.85
C CYS A 94 0.39 -4.88 15.79
N PHE A 95 1.47 -4.52 16.50
CA PHE A 95 2.76 -5.23 16.47
C PHE A 95 3.18 -5.70 17.87
N ALA A 96 2.28 -5.67 18.85
CA ALA A 96 2.54 -6.14 20.20
C ALA A 96 2.68 -7.68 20.21
N GLU A 97 3.52 -8.22 21.12
CA GLU A 97 3.68 -9.67 21.30
C GLU A 97 2.35 -10.38 21.59
N HIS A 98 1.48 -9.71 22.34
CA HIS A 98 0.12 -10.18 22.63
C HIS A 98 -0.89 -9.19 22.07
N LEU A 99 -1.52 -9.56 20.95
CA LEU A 99 -2.52 -8.72 20.29
C LEU A 99 -3.82 -8.69 21.09
N TYR A 100 -4.34 -7.49 21.32
CA TYR A 100 -5.67 -7.32 21.89
C TYR A 100 -6.74 -7.83 20.89
N PRO A 101 -7.76 -8.56 21.32
CA PRO A 101 -8.83 -9.02 20.44
C PRO A 101 -9.48 -7.85 19.69
N GLY A 102 -9.49 -7.92 18.36
CA GLY A 102 -10.11 -6.91 17.51
C GLY A 102 -9.17 -5.87 16.93
N VAL A 103 -7.86 -5.91 17.19
CA VAL A 103 -6.89 -5.16 16.39
C VAL A 103 -6.65 -5.83 15.04
N PRO A 104 -6.25 -5.08 13.99
CA PRO A 104 -5.87 -5.71 12.73
C PRO A 104 -4.63 -6.60 12.90
N ARG A 105 -4.66 -7.80 12.32
CA ARG A 105 -3.52 -8.70 12.26
C ARG A 105 -2.74 -8.41 10.99
N ILE A 106 -1.66 -7.63 11.15
CA ILE A 106 -0.79 -7.17 10.09
C ILE A 106 0.56 -7.85 10.25
N THR A 107 1.06 -8.50 9.21
CA THR A 107 2.46 -8.90 9.12
C THR A 107 3.21 -7.83 8.36
N LEU A 108 4.27 -7.27 8.95
CA LEU A 108 5.05 -6.20 8.35
C LEU A 108 6.33 -6.77 7.74
N GLU A 109 6.38 -6.77 6.41
CA GLU A 109 7.46 -7.30 5.60
C GLU A 109 8.34 -6.16 5.09
N GLU A 110 9.63 -6.19 5.45
CA GLU A 110 10.57 -5.17 5.01
C GLU A 110 11.10 -5.49 3.62
N ILE A 111 11.01 -4.52 2.71
CA ILE A 111 11.43 -4.62 1.31
C ILE A 111 12.53 -3.61 0.98
N VAL A 112 13.31 -3.92 -0.05
CA VAL A 112 14.46 -3.10 -0.46
C VAL A 112 14.22 -2.54 -1.86
N PRO A 113 14.38 -1.21 -2.08
CA PRO A 113 14.25 -0.61 -3.40
C PRO A 113 15.17 -1.29 -4.42
N GLY A 114 14.66 -1.49 -5.63
CA GLY A 114 15.39 -2.17 -6.71
C GLY A 114 15.50 -3.69 -6.59
N SER A 115 15.05 -4.29 -5.47
CA SER A 115 15.08 -5.74 -5.26
C SER A 115 13.68 -6.32 -5.44
N PRO A 116 13.39 -7.06 -6.54
CA PRO A 116 12.10 -7.70 -6.75
C PRO A 116 11.77 -8.71 -5.66
N PHE A 117 10.49 -8.81 -5.31
CA PHE A 117 9.96 -9.81 -4.38
C PHE A 117 8.63 -10.37 -4.88
N ILE A 118 8.18 -11.47 -4.27
CA ILE A 118 6.96 -12.17 -4.70
C ILE A 118 5.86 -11.97 -3.67
N ILE A 119 4.69 -11.55 -4.14
CA ILE A 119 3.43 -11.66 -3.41
C ILE A 119 2.71 -12.91 -3.89
N GLY A 120 2.21 -13.71 -2.96
CA GLY A 120 1.45 -14.92 -3.27
C GLY A 120 0.25 -15.12 -2.35
N ASN A 121 -0.64 -16.03 -2.74
CA ASN A 121 -1.81 -16.42 -1.96
C ASN A 121 -1.85 -17.92 -1.70
N PRO A 122 -2.72 -18.41 -0.78
CA PRO A 122 -2.85 -19.84 -0.47
C PRO A 122 -3.29 -20.70 -1.67
N GLU A 123 -3.92 -20.09 -2.66
CA GLU A 123 -4.35 -20.74 -3.90
C GLU A 123 -3.18 -21.04 -4.86
N GLY A 124 -1.98 -20.56 -4.54
CA GLY A 124 -0.76 -20.77 -5.31
C GLY A 124 -0.48 -19.72 -6.38
N ASN A 125 -1.33 -18.69 -6.48
CA ASN A 125 -1.08 -17.56 -7.37
C ASN A 125 0.09 -16.72 -6.85
N LYS A 126 0.87 -16.15 -7.78
CA LYS A 126 2.05 -15.36 -7.45
C LYS A 126 2.24 -14.24 -8.46
N VAL A 127 2.74 -13.11 -7.98
CA VAL A 127 3.17 -11.99 -8.83
C VAL A 127 4.47 -11.40 -8.31
N GLU A 128 5.36 -11.03 -9.22
CA GLU A 128 6.57 -10.29 -8.89
C GLU A 128 6.26 -8.79 -8.80
N VAL A 129 6.78 -8.17 -7.76
CA VAL A 129 6.70 -6.74 -7.50
C VAL A 129 8.11 -6.17 -7.41
N THR A 130 8.39 -5.12 -8.16
CA THR A 130 9.67 -4.40 -8.11
C THR A 130 9.44 -3.05 -7.44
N PRO A 131 9.98 -2.82 -6.23
CA PRO A 131 9.94 -1.50 -5.60
C PRO A 131 10.95 -0.56 -6.27
N LEU A 132 10.49 0.62 -6.62
CA LEU A 132 11.26 1.65 -7.30
C LEU A 132 11.59 2.78 -6.32
N ARG A 133 12.79 3.36 -6.41
CA ARG A 133 13.14 4.55 -5.65
C ARG A 133 12.67 5.80 -6.38
N VAL A 134 11.84 6.60 -5.72
CA VAL A 134 11.49 7.95 -6.19
C VAL A 134 11.64 8.95 -5.05
N MET A 135 11.70 10.23 -5.38
CA MET A 135 11.96 11.29 -4.41
C MET A 135 10.75 12.21 -4.29
N HIS A 136 10.21 12.31 -3.10
CA HIS A 136 9.22 13.31 -2.70
C HIS A 136 9.94 14.48 -2.03
N GLY A 137 10.38 15.45 -2.83
CA GLY A 137 11.33 16.46 -2.38
C GLY A 137 12.66 15.83 -1.97
N LYS A 138 12.98 15.90 -0.67
CA LYS A 138 14.18 15.27 -0.08
C LYS A 138 13.88 13.89 0.54
N LEU A 139 12.61 13.54 0.67
CA LEU A 139 12.21 12.26 1.24
C LEU A 139 12.29 11.17 0.16
N PRO A 140 13.11 10.12 0.38
CA PRO A 140 13.06 8.94 -0.47
C PRO A 140 11.78 8.14 -0.17
N ILE A 141 11.04 7.79 -1.22
CA ILE A 141 9.80 7.02 -1.13
C ILE A 141 9.82 5.90 -2.15
N LEU A 142 8.82 5.01 -2.12
CA LEU A 142 8.69 3.92 -3.06
C LEU A 142 7.61 4.18 -4.12
N GLY A 143 7.93 3.81 -5.37
CA GLY A 143 6.95 3.40 -6.35
C GLY A 143 6.97 1.88 -6.49
N TYR A 144 6.06 1.31 -7.27
CA TYR A 144 5.98 -0.14 -7.48
C TYR A 144 5.73 -0.46 -8.95
N ARG A 145 6.49 -1.41 -9.49
CA ARG A 145 6.20 -2.03 -10.78
C ARG A 145 5.63 -3.42 -10.55
N ILE A 146 4.51 -3.71 -11.21
CA ILE A 146 3.83 -5.01 -11.20
C ILE A 146 3.53 -5.36 -12.67
N GLY A 147 4.25 -6.31 -13.22
CA GLY A 147 4.18 -6.62 -14.64
C GLY A 147 4.49 -5.39 -15.51
N LYS A 148 3.52 -4.99 -16.35
CA LYS A 148 3.65 -3.82 -17.25
C LYS A 148 3.12 -2.52 -16.64
N MET A 149 2.62 -2.54 -15.41
CA MET A 149 2.11 -1.37 -14.73
C MET A 149 3.14 -0.84 -13.74
N ALA A 150 3.31 0.47 -13.66
CA ALA A 150 4.02 1.14 -12.60
C ALA A 150 3.08 2.11 -11.87
N TRP A 151 3.09 2.04 -10.55
CA TRP A 151 2.41 2.99 -9.66
C TRP A 151 3.43 3.91 -9.02
N ILE A 152 3.31 5.19 -9.28
CA ILE A 152 4.20 6.22 -8.75
C ILE A 152 3.33 7.38 -8.29
N THR A 153 3.44 7.76 -7.02
CA THR A 153 2.73 8.89 -6.43
C THR A 153 3.72 9.83 -5.75
N ASP A 154 3.32 11.07 -5.50
CA ASP A 154 4.05 12.11 -4.74
C ASP A 154 5.49 12.35 -5.20
N MET A 155 5.81 11.89 -6.40
CA MET A 155 7.15 11.99 -6.96
C MET A 155 7.44 13.41 -7.44
N LEU A 156 8.56 13.98 -6.96
CA LEU A 156 9.15 15.18 -7.55
C LEU A 156 10.22 14.81 -8.58
N THR A 157 11.09 13.84 -8.25
CA THR A 157 12.14 13.36 -9.15
C THR A 157 12.34 11.86 -9.02
N MET A 158 12.93 11.25 -10.05
CA MET A 158 13.33 9.85 -10.08
C MET A 158 14.81 9.74 -10.40
N PRO A 159 15.61 8.96 -9.67
CA PRO A 159 17.00 8.67 -10.02
C PRO A 159 17.11 8.01 -11.39
N GLY A 160 18.16 8.36 -12.16
CA GLY A 160 18.32 7.89 -13.54
C GLY A 160 18.32 6.37 -13.69
N ALA A 161 18.93 5.64 -12.74
CA ALA A 161 18.97 4.18 -12.73
C ALA A 161 17.60 3.52 -12.60
N GLU A 162 16.61 4.19 -12.02
CA GLU A 162 15.26 3.62 -11.83
C GLU A 162 14.48 3.50 -13.14
N TYR A 163 14.84 4.29 -14.17
CA TYR A 163 14.20 4.20 -15.48
C TYR A 163 14.46 2.85 -16.16
N ASP A 164 15.60 2.20 -15.88
CA ASP A 164 15.90 0.87 -16.42
C ASP A 164 14.95 -0.20 -15.85
N LEU A 165 14.49 0.00 -14.61
CA LEU A 165 13.51 -0.89 -13.97
C LEU A 165 12.08 -0.72 -14.52
N LEU A 166 11.82 0.34 -15.27
CA LEU A 166 10.52 0.61 -15.92
C LEU A 166 10.44 0.04 -17.34
N GLN A 167 11.57 -0.40 -17.89
CA GLN A 167 11.61 -0.99 -19.23
C GLN A 167 11.10 -2.44 -19.22
N GLY A 168 10.24 -2.82 -20.19
CA GLY A 168 9.72 -4.20 -20.32
C GLY A 168 8.44 -4.32 -21.08
#